data_2cd0d6d2ebb4b053177bd7c89c27476e
#
_entry.id   2cd0d6d2ebb4b053177bd7c89c27476e
#
_cell.length_a   1.000
_cell.length_b   1.000
_cell.length_c   1.000
_cell.angle_alpha   90.00
_cell.angle_beta   90.00
_cell.angle_gamma   90.00
#
_symmetry.space_group_name_H-M   'P 1'
#
loop_
_entity.id
_entity.type
_entity.pdbx_description
1 polymer ?
#
loop_
_entity_poly.entity_id
_entity_poly.type
_entity_poly.pdbx_seq_one_letter_code
_entity_poly.pdbx_strand_id
1 'polypeptide(L)'
;MIHRRTAIAFLAVSAVSALSATVGCARKSGESKGGGAPSSKISVKGSDTMVILGQRWAEEYMKQNPASTIQIAGGGSGTGIAALINGSTDVCQASRPLKPKEQGEVKAKRGHEAVETRVALDALAVYVNAASPITAISLPDLAKIYLGETTNWKDLGGVDHAIILYGRENNSGTYAYFKEHVLSNKDFAAATQTLAGTSAVANAVKGDAFAIGYGGIAYLEGVRALGVKKDATSPTVMPSLATAQDGSYPLGRYLFFVTAGQPQGLAKAFQEWVLSPPGQAVIESTGYYPLPKT
;
A
#
# COMPACT_ATOMS: atom_id res chain seq x y z
N MET A 1 -46.39 47.44 -26.75
CA MET A 1 -47.28 47.34 -27.94
C MET A 1 -47.56 45.88 -28.21
N ILE A 2 -48.84 45.54 -28.15
CA ILE A 2 -49.64 44.52 -28.86
C ILE A 2 -49.26 43.05 -28.52
N HIS A 3 -49.98 42.45 -27.58
CA HIS A 3 -51.20 41.62 -27.62
C HIS A 3 -51.31 40.65 -28.82
N ARG A 4 -51.41 39.33 -28.52
CA ARG A 4 -52.63 38.58 -28.83
C ARG A 4 -52.66 37.19 -28.15
N ARG A 5 -53.77 36.99 -27.44
CA ARG A 5 -54.34 35.76 -26.87
C ARG A 5 -55.04 34.94 -27.95
N THR A 6 -55.16 33.64 -27.77
CA THR A 6 -56.34 32.78 -28.10
C THR A 6 -56.01 31.39 -27.51
N ALA A 7 -56.64 30.81 -26.57
CA ALA A 7 -57.98 30.43 -26.16
C ALA A 7 -58.56 29.18 -26.90
N ILE A 8 -58.74 28.11 -26.10
CA ILE A 8 -59.89 27.16 -25.99
C ILE A 8 -59.99 26.07 -27.07
N ALA A 9 -59.99 24.79 -26.62
CA ALA A 9 -61.12 23.88 -26.85
C ALA A 9 -61.08 22.65 -25.93
N PHE A 10 -62.08 22.48 -25.11
CA PHE A 10 -62.53 21.29 -24.36
C PHE A 10 -63.08 20.26 -25.31
N LEU A 11 -62.82 18.97 -25.09
CA LEU A 11 -63.71 17.88 -25.49
C LEU A 11 -63.60 16.73 -24.50
N ALA A 12 -64.61 16.51 -23.76
CA ALA A 12 -64.86 15.37 -22.90
C ALA A 12 -65.61 14.29 -23.70
N VAL A 13 -65.16 13.02 -23.59
CA VAL A 13 -66.06 11.87 -23.92
C VAL A 13 -65.63 10.63 -23.12
N SER A 14 -66.55 10.24 -22.23
CA SER A 14 -67.06 8.91 -21.91
C SER A 14 -66.23 7.81 -21.32
N ALA A 15 -66.64 7.42 -20.13
CA ALA A 15 -66.34 6.23 -19.36
C ALA A 15 -66.68 4.93 -20.09
N VAL A 16 -65.81 3.93 -20.01
CA VAL A 16 -66.19 2.52 -20.15
C VAL A 16 -65.59 1.77 -18.95
N SER A 17 -66.50 1.32 -18.08
CA SER A 17 -66.23 0.42 -16.97
C SER A 17 -65.96 -1.00 -17.50
N ALA A 18 -64.79 -1.55 -17.28
CA ALA A 18 -64.53 -2.97 -17.43
C ALA A 18 -64.11 -3.55 -16.07
N LEU A 19 -64.93 -4.40 -15.55
CA LEU A 19 -64.78 -5.21 -14.36
C LEU A 19 -63.72 -6.28 -14.67
N SER A 20 -62.55 -6.25 -14.02
CA SER A 20 -61.55 -7.33 -14.12
C SER A 20 -61.24 -7.87 -12.75
N ALA A 21 -61.45 -9.16 -12.61
CA ALA A 21 -61.30 -9.96 -11.41
C ALA A 21 -59.89 -9.88 -10.82
N THR A 22 -59.82 -9.62 -9.52
CA THR A 22 -58.61 -9.70 -8.70
C THR A 22 -58.29 -11.18 -8.43
N VAL A 23 -57.35 -11.73 -9.18
CA VAL A 23 -56.66 -12.97 -8.76
C VAL A 23 -55.61 -12.56 -7.75
N GLY A 24 -55.85 -12.82 -6.49
CA GLY A 24 -54.92 -12.62 -5.38
C GLY A 24 -53.76 -13.62 -5.48
N CYS A 25 -52.61 -13.18 -5.99
CA CYS A 25 -51.36 -13.84 -5.73
C CYS A 25 -50.86 -13.44 -4.36
N ALA A 26 -51.10 -14.26 -3.37
CA ALA A 26 -50.42 -14.20 -2.07
C ALA A 26 -48.92 -14.37 -2.30
N ARG A 27 -48.17 -13.27 -2.31
CA ARG A 27 -46.73 -13.30 -2.21
C ARG A 27 -46.38 -13.74 -0.78
N LYS A 28 -46.03 -15.05 -0.64
CA LYS A 28 -45.26 -15.50 0.52
C LYS A 28 -44.01 -14.67 0.58
N SER A 29 -43.88 -13.82 1.60
CA SER A 29 -42.61 -13.25 2.06
C SER A 29 -41.75 -14.39 2.57
N GLY A 30 -41.04 -15.05 1.63
CA GLY A 30 -39.92 -15.92 1.99
C GLY A 30 -38.81 -15.02 2.51
N GLU A 31 -38.49 -15.13 3.78
CA GLU A 31 -37.23 -14.68 4.32
C GLU A 31 -36.11 -15.31 3.50
N SER A 32 -35.58 -14.55 2.57
CA SER A 32 -34.30 -14.87 1.92
C SER A 32 -33.24 -14.71 3.00
N LYS A 33 -32.91 -15.80 3.68
CA LYS A 33 -31.63 -15.94 4.36
C LYS A 33 -30.57 -15.67 3.29
N GLY A 34 -29.94 -14.49 3.35
CA GLY A 34 -28.93 -14.05 2.43
C GLY A 34 -27.66 -14.91 2.50
N GLY A 35 -27.69 -16.04 1.85
CA GLY A 35 -26.51 -16.71 1.35
C GLY A 35 -26.16 -16.03 0.04
N GLY A 36 -25.54 -14.83 0.09
CA GLY A 36 -24.95 -14.23 -1.09
C GLY A 36 -23.94 -15.22 -1.67
N ALA A 37 -23.98 -15.45 -2.98
CA ALA A 37 -22.92 -16.17 -3.68
C ALA A 37 -21.57 -15.54 -3.25
N PRO A 38 -20.53 -16.35 -3.01
CA PRO A 38 -19.24 -15.80 -2.56
C PRO A 38 -18.83 -14.70 -3.53
N SER A 39 -18.47 -13.54 -2.98
CA SER A 39 -18.07 -12.38 -3.80
C SER A 39 -16.95 -12.81 -4.74
N SER A 40 -17.17 -12.68 -6.04
CA SER A 40 -16.16 -12.90 -7.07
C SER A 40 -15.20 -11.73 -7.20
N LYS A 41 -15.37 -10.70 -6.37
CA LYS A 41 -14.60 -9.45 -6.41
C LYS A 41 -14.15 -9.04 -5.01
N ILE A 42 -12.86 -8.67 -4.89
CA ILE A 42 -12.30 -8.03 -3.69
C ILE A 42 -11.51 -6.78 -4.06
N SER A 43 -11.45 -5.85 -3.09
CA SER A 43 -10.56 -4.69 -3.14
C SER A 43 -9.40 -4.86 -2.15
N VAL A 44 -8.19 -4.57 -2.63
CA VAL A 44 -6.96 -4.55 -1.84
C VAL A 44 -6.38 -3.15 -1.92
N LYS A 45 -6.28 -2.44 -0.81
CA LYS A 45 -5.86 -1.03 -0.81
C LYS A 45 -4.79 -0.76 0.24
N GLY A 46 -3.86 0.15 -0.05
CA GLY A 46 -2.91 0.62 0.97
C GLY A 46 -1.53 0.96 0.45
N SER A 47 -0.51 0.27 0.94
CA SER A 47 0.89 0.59 0.73
C SER A 47 1.30 0.71 -0.74
N ASP A 48 1.82 1.88 -1.13
CA ASP A 48 2.40 2.07 -2.47
C ASP A 48 3.67 1.23 -2.67
N THR A 49 4.37 0.89 -1.60
CA THR A 49 5.47 -0.06 -1.64
C THR A 49 5.01 -1.39 -2.24
N MET A 50 3.80 -1.84 -1.93
CA MET A 50 3.27 -3.14 -2.36
C MET A 50 2.49 -3.12 -3.68
N VAL A 51 2.30 -1.97 -4.32
CA VAL A 51 1.42 -1.88 -5.51
C VAL A 51 1.90 -2.80 -6.63
N ILE A 52 3.20 -2.75 -6.98
CA ILE A 52 3.75 -3.60 -8.06
C ILE A 52 3.55 -5.09 -7.72
N LEU A 53 3.87 -5.48 -6.50
CA LEU A 53 3.74 -6.86 -6.03
C LEU A 53 2.27 -7.30 -5.99
N GLY A 54 1.39 -6.47 -5.42
CA GLY A 54 -0.04 -6.73 -5.36
C GLY A 54 -0.67 -6.89 -6.74
N GLN A 55 -0.32 -6.03 -7.69
CA GLN A 55 -0.77 -6.12 -9.08
C GLN A 55 -0.32 -7.42 -9.75
N ARG A 56 0.96 -7.80 -9.57
CA ARG A 56 1.49 -9.03 -10.14
C ARG A 56 0.82 -10.26 -9.53
N TRP A 57 0.60 -10.29 -8.21
CA TRP A 57 -0.17 -11.35 -7.56
C TRP A 57 -1.61 -11.44 -8.09
N ALA A 58 -2.29 -10.29 -8.22
CA ALA A 58 -3.66 -10.25 -8.73
C ALA A 58 -3.74 -10.77 -10.18
N GLU A 59 -2.81 -10.37 -11.05
CA GLU A 59 -2.71 -10.85 -12.43
C GLU A 59 -2.54 -12.36 -12.49
N GLU A 60 -1.56 -12.91 -11.78
CA GLU A 60 -1.26 -14.35 -11.82
C GLU A 60 -2.38 -15.19 -11.19
N TYR A 61 -3.01 -14.69 -10.12
CA TYR A 61 -4.16 -15.36 -9.52
C TYR A 61 -5.37 -15.37 -10.47
N MET A 62 -5.71 -14.23 -11.07
CA MET A 62 -6.86 -14.11 -11.98
C MET A 62 -6.67 -14.90 -13.28
N LYS A 63 -5.45 -15.10 -13.77
CA LYS A 63 -5.17 -16.02 -14.90
C LYS A 63 -5.60 -17.45 -14.58
N GLN A 64 -5.39 -17.89 -13.35
CA GLN A 64 -5.76 -19.24 -12.89
C GLN A 64 -7.23 -19.31 -12.43
N ASN A 65 -7.84 -18.18 -12.07
CA ASN A 65 -9.19 -18.05 -11.53
C ASN A 65 -9.97 -16.95 -12.28
N PRO A 66 -10.37 -17.15 -13.56
CA PRO A 66 -10.94 -16.11 -14.41
C PRO A 66 -12.28 -15.53 -13.91
N ALA A 67 -13.00 -16.24 -13.04
CA ALA A 67 -14.24 -15.76 -12.40
C ALA A 67 -13.97 -14.78 -11.26
N SER A 68 -12.72 -14.60 -10.83
CA SER A 68 -12.34 -13.73 -9.73
C SER A 68 -11.92 -12.34 -10.24
N THR A 69 -12.25 -11.30 -9.47
CA THR A 69 -11.78 -9.93 -9.73
C THR A 69 -11.08 -9.39 -8.50
N ILE A 70 -9.78 -9.06 -8.63
CA ILE A 70 -8.97 -8.48 -7.55
C ILE A 70 -8.54 -7.09 -7.98
N GLN A 71 -8.94 -6.08 -7.23
CA GLN A 71 -8.60 -4.68 -7.50
C GLN A 71 -7.53 -4.21 -6.53
N ILE A 72 -6.38 -3.78 -7.05
CA ILE A 72 -5.26 -3.27 -6.26
C ILE A 72 -5.22 -1.74 -6.36
N ALA A 73 -5.14 -1.08 -5.21
CA ALA A 73 -4.97 0.37 -5.13
C ALA A 73 -3.91 0.76 -4.09
N GLY A 74 -3.10 1.75 -4.44
CA GLY A 74 -2.14 2.38 -3.54
C GLY A 74 -2.77 3.47 -2.65
N GLY A 75 -1.95 4.45 -2.29
CA GLY A 75 -2.33 5.62 -1.49
C GLY A 75 -1.81 5.59 -0.06
N GLY A 76 -0.84 4.71 0.24
CA GLY A 76 -0.18 4.57 1.54
C GLY A 76 -0.87 3.61 2.51
N SER A 77 -0.09 2.98 3.39
CA SER A 77 -0.60 2.02 4.39
C SER A 77 -1.65 2.63 5.30
N GLY A 78 -1.49 3.90 5.71
CA GLY A 78 -2.47 4.60 6.55
C GLY A 78 -3.83 4.76 5.87
N THR A 79 -3.83 5.07 4.56
CA THR A 79 -5.07 5.14 3.77
C THR A 79 -5.75 3.77 3.65
N GLY A 80 -4.98 2.70 3.43
CA GLY A 80 -5.50 1.34 3.41
C GLY A 80 -6.08 0.90 4.76
N ILE A 81 -5.40 1.22 5.86
CA ILE A 81 -5.87 0.94 7.22
C ILE A 81 -7.18 1.70 7.50
N ALA A 82 -7.25 2.99 7.15
CA ALA A 82 -8.49 3.76 7.28
C ALA A 82 -9.63 3.17 6.42
N ALA A 83 -9.33 2.70 5.21
CA ALA A 83 -10.29 2.03 4.35
C ALA A 83 -10.80 0.71 4.98
N LEU A 84 -9.90 -0.09 5.58
CA LEU A 84 -10.25 -1.32 6.29
C LEU A 84 -11.15 -1.02 7.50
N ILE A 85 -10.79 -0.04 8.32
CA ILE A 85 -11.58 0.42 9.48
C ILE A 85 -12.99 0.84 9.05
N ASN A 86 -13.10 1.56 7.93
CA ASN A 86 -14.39 2.05 7.41
C ASN A 86 -15.15 1.02 6.55
N GLY A 87 -14.58 -0.17 6.29
CA GLY A 87 -15.22 -1.23 5.50
C GLY A 87 -15.25 -0.97 3.99
N SER A 88 -14.42 -0.08 3.48
CA SER A 88 -14.33 0.25 2.05
C SER A 88 -13.21 -0.49 1.32
N THR A 89 -12.53 -1.43 1.98
CA THR A 89 -11.62 -2.41 1.38
C THR A 89 -11.75 -3.75 2.11
N ASP A 90 -11.53 -4.85 1.40
CA ASP A 90 -11.58 -6.20 1.95
C ASP A 90 -10.25 -6.57 2.61
N VAL A 91 -9.15 -6.15 1.99
CA VAL A 91 -7.79 -6.37 2.46
C VAL A 91 -7.02 -5.06 2.44
N CYS A 92 -6.32 -4.76 3.52
CA CYS A 92 -5.34 -3.68 3.51
C CYS A 92 -3.95 -4.27 3.27
N GLN A 93 -3.23 -3.77 2.24
CA GLN A 93 -1.80 -4.03 2.09
C GLN A 93 -1.01 -2.98 2.89
N ALA A 94 -0.10 -3.42 3.76
CA ALA A 94 0.65 -2.54 4.64
C ALA A 94 2.15 -2.87 4.67
N SER A 95 3.00 -1.85 4.70
CA SER A 95 4.46 -1.96 4.79
C SER A 95 4.99 -1.66 6.21
N ARG A 96 4.13 -1.76 7.19
CA ARG A 96 4.38 -1.76 8.63
C ARG A 96 3.25 -2.49 9.35
N PRO A 97 3.46 -2.95 10.58
CA PRO A 97 2.37 -3.43 11.43
C PRO A 97 1.33 -2.33 11.72
N LEU A 98 0.14 -2.73 12.15
CA LEU A 98 -0.84 -1.81 12.71
C LEU A 98 -0.36 -1.26 14.05
N LYS A 99 -0.65 0.02 14.28
CA LYS A 99 -0.46 0.61 15.60
C LYS A 99 -1.56 0.12 16.56
N PRO A 100 -1.34 0.07 17.89
CA PRO A 100 -2.36 -0.36 18.85
C PRO A 100 -3.69 0.39 18.72
N LYS A 101 -3.64 1.70 18.43
CA LYS A 101 -4.83 2.51 18.17
C LYS A 101 -5.60 2.02 16.95
N GLU A 102 -4.90 1.71 15.85
CA GLU A 102 -5.51 1.23 14.61
C GLU A 102 -6.16 -0.15 14.80
N GLN A 103 -5.52 -1.05 15.55
CA GLN A 103 -6.09 -2.36 15.93
C GLN A 103 -7.38 -2.17 16.75
N GLY A 104 -7.37 -1.27 17.74
CA GLY A 104 -8.56 -0.94 18.52
C GLY A 104 -9.69 -0.34 17.69
N GLU A 105 -9.38 0.49 16.71
CA GLU A 105 -10.37 1.07 15.79
C GLU A 105 -10.99 0.03 14.86
N VAL A 106 -10.19 -0.93 14.33
CA VAL A 106 -10.71 -2.06 13.55
C VAL A 106 -11.70 -2.85 14.43
N LYS A 107 -11.31 -3.25 15.63
CA LYS A 107 -12.18 -3.99 16.56
C LYS A 107 -13.47 -3.22 16.84
N ALA A 108 -13.38 -1.94 17.17
CA ALA A 108 -14.55 -1.11 17.53
C ALA A 108 -15.53 -0.93 16.38
N LYS A 109 -15.03 -0.71 15.16
CA LYS A 109 -15.89 -0.41 13.99
C LYS A 109 -16.31 -1.64 13.19
N ARG A 110 -15.47 -2.70 13.19
CA ARG A 110 -15.72 -3.90 12.39
C ARG A 110 -16.25 -5.07 13.21
N GLY A 111 -16.21 -4.98 14.56
CA GLY A 111 -16.64 -6.04 15.44
C GLY A 111 -15.68 -7.24 15.53
N HIS A 112 -14.52 -7.16 14.90
CA HIS A 112 -13.51 -8.22 14.83
C HIS A 112 -12.12 -7.65 15.09
N GLU A 113 -11.24 -8.47 15.66
CA GLU A 113 -9.82 -8.14 15.76
C GLU A 113 -9.20 -8.06 14.37
N ALA A 114 -8.24 -7.16 14.18
CA ALA A 114 -7.46 -7.14 12.96
C ALA A 114 -6.55 -8.40 12.87
N VAL A 115 -6.51 -9.03 11.72
CA VAL A 115 -5.60 -10.14 11.44
C VAL A 115 -4.51 -9.64 10.50
N GLU A 116 -3.27 -9.65 10.98
CA GLU A 116 -2.09 -9.24 10.23
C GLU A 116 -1.36 -10.49 9.72
N THR A 117 -1.31 -10.68 8.42
CA THR A 117 -0.62 -11.79 7.78
C THR A 117 0.63 -11.31 7.08
N ARG A 118 1.81 -11.80 7.47
CA ARG A 118 3.06 -11.55 6.75
C ARG A 118 3.00 -12.22 5.38
N VAL A 119 3.25 -11.48 4.31
CA VAL A 119 3.11 -12.00 2.93
C VAL A 119 4.41 -11.95 2.14
N ALA A 120 5.33 -11.07 2.50
CA ALA A 120 6.66 -10.95 1.88
C ALA A 120 7.64 -10.26 2.83
N LEU A 121 8.93 -10.29 2.48
CA LEU A 121 9.98 -9.48 3.07
C LEU A 121 10.36 -8.34 2.13
N ASP A 122 10.69 -7.20 2.72
CA ASP A 122 11.24 -6.02 2.07
C ASP A 122 12.50 -5.57 2.80
N ALA A 123 13.48 -5.08 2.07
CA ALA A 123 14.56 -4.27 2.61
C ALA A 123 14.24 -2.82 2.26
N LEU A 124 13.90 -1.99 3.27
CA LEU A 124 13.79 -0.56 3.02
C LEU A 124 15.16 -0.05 2.56
N ALA A 125 15.26 0.24 1.26
CA ALA A 125 16.50 0.70 0.65
C ALA A 125 16.65 2.21 0.79
N VAL A 126 17.87 2.67 1.05
CA VAL A 126 18.27 4.07 0.96
C VAL A 126 18.76 4.30 -0.46
N TYR A 127 18.04 5.14 -1.22
CA TYR A 127 18.33 5.42 -2.63
C TYR A 127 19.27 6.61 -2.77
N VAL A 128 20.26 6.46 -3.64
CA VAL A 128 21.03 7.56 -4.21
C VAL A 128 21.03 7.44 -5.73
N ASN A 129 21.37 8.52 -6.41
CA ASN A 129 21.60 8.48 -7.86
C ASN A 129 22.67 7.44 -8.20
N ALA A 130 22.54 6.77 -9.33
CA ALA A 130 23.49 5.74 -9.78
C ALA A 130 24.94 6.25 -9.88
N ALA A 131 25.13 7.54 -10.18
CA ALA A 131 26.44 8.20 -10.29
C ALA A 131 27.01 8.66 -8.92
N SER A 132 26.27 8.57 -7.82
CA SER A 132 26.76 8.99 -6.50
C SER A 132 28.02 8.21 -6.10
N PRO A 133 29.08 8.84 -5.57
CA PRO A 133 30.26 8.13 -5.06
C PRO A 133 30.00 7.43 -3.71
N ILE A 134 28.97 7.81 -2.98
CA ILE A 134 28.64 7.23 -1.68
C ILE A 134 28.09 5.81 -1.86
N THR A 135 28.70 4.83 -1.20
CA THR A 135 28.32 3.40 -1.31
C THR A 135 27.67 2.84 -0.06
N ALA A 136 27.87 3.48 1.08
CA ALA A 136 27.33 3.05 2.37
C ALA A 136 27.02 4.24 3.26
N ILE A 137 26.12 4.02 4.22
CA ILE A 137 25.73 5.02 5.22
C ILE A 137 25.42 4.34 6.55
N SER A 138 25.74 4.99 7.67
CA SER A 138 25.31 4.52 9.00
C SER A 138 23.91 5.04 9.33
N LEU A 139 23.15 4.32 10.17
CA LEU A 139 21.85 4.80 10.64
C LEU A 139 21.95 6.16 11.35
N PRO A 140 22.96 6.43 12.21
CA PRO A 140 23.14 7.76 12.79
C PRO A 140 23.38 8.86 11.74
N ASP A 141 24.20 8.62 10.71
CA ASP A 141 24.43 9.63 9.67
C ASP A 141 23.21 9.83 8.78
N LEU A 142 22.49 8.76 8.47
CA LEU A 142 21.21 8.84 7.77
C LEU A 142 20.17 9.65 8.58
N ALA A 143 20.16 9.48 9.90
CA ALA A 143 19.31 10.28 10.78
C ALA A 143 19.71 11.76 10.73
N LYS A 144 20.99 12.10 10.86
CA LYS A 144 21.49 13.48 10.80
C LYS A 144 21.11 14.17 9.48
N ILE A 145 21.20 13.45 8.35
CA ILE A 145 20.75 13.96 7.04
C ILE A 145 19.28 14.35 7.09
N TYR A 146 18.40 13.43 7.48
CA TYR A 146 16.96 13.66 7.46
C TYR A 146 16.43 14.52 8.61
N LEU A 147 17.27 14.78 9.64
CA LEU A 147 17.03 15.78 10.67
C LEU A 147 17.56 17.19 10.26
N GLY A 148 18.31 17.29 9.14
CA GLY A 148 18.88 18.55 8.67
C GLY A 148 20.17 18.97 9.40
N GLU A 149 20.77 18.06 10.17
CA GLU A 149 22.03 18.28 10.89
C GLU A 149 23.26 18.15 9.95
N THR A 150 23.16 17.26 8.95
CA THR A 150 24.14 17.08 7.86
C THR A 150 23.49 17.47 6.54
N THR A 151 23.97 18.53 5.90
CA THR A 151 23.35 19.12 4.70
C THR A 151 24.22 19.08 3.45
N ASN A 152 25.44 18.60 3.55
CA ASN A 152 26.40 18.55 2.45
C ASN A 152 27.03 17.15 2.35
N TRP A 153 27.12 16.61 1.15
CA TRP A 153 27.71 15.30 0.89
C TRP A 153 29.20 15.21 1.28
N LYS A 154 29.97 16.33 1.24
CA LYS A 154 31.38 16.33 1.65
C LYS A 154 31.60 15.89 3.10
N ASP A 155 30.63 16.16 3.98
CA ASP A 155 30.69 15.78 5.40
C ASP A 155 30.64 14.25 5.58
N LEU A 156 30.28 13.53 4.52
CA LEU A 156 30.19 12.07 4.44
C LEU A 156 31.19 11.47 3.44
N GLY A 157 32.20 12.24 3.03
CA GLY A 157 33.23 11.81 2.07
C GLY A 157 32.79 11.84 0.61
N GLY A 158 31.68 12.51 0.30
CA GLY A 158 31.19 12.73 -1.05
C GLY A 158 31.69 14.04 -1.66
N VAL A 159 31.01 14.48 -2.72
CA VAL A 159 31.30 15.75 -3.41
C VAL A 159 30.86 16.95 -2.57
N ASP A 160 31.46 18.12 -2.76
CA ASP A 160 31.03 19.36 -2.10
C ASP A 160 29.76 19.89 -2.77
N HIS A 161 28.62 19.36 -2.33
CA HIS A 161 27.30 19.74 -2.81
C HIS A 161 26.24 19.49 -1.73
N ALA A 162 25.23 20.35 -1.70
CA ALA A 162 24.08 20.18 -0.81
C ALA A 162 23.34 18.88 -1.07
N ILE A 163 22.87 18.21 -0.02
CA ILE A 163 22.06 17.00 -0.10
C ILE A 163 20.61 17.40 -0.39
N ILE A 164 20.02 16.82 -1.45
CA ILE A 164 18.61 17.00 -1.78
C ILE A 164 17.81 15.86 -1.18
N LEU A 165 16.85 16.18 -0.30
CA LEU A 165 16.12 15.20 0.49
C LEU A 165 14.76 14.90 -0.14
N TYR A 166 14.53 13.63 -0.52
CA TYR A 166 13.22 13.14 -0.91
C TYR A 166 12.65 12.18 0.12
N GLY A 167 11.40 12.38 0.50
CA GLY A 167 10.67 11.55 1.46
C GLY A 167 9.28 11.19 0.97
N ARG A 168 8.53 10.51 1.84
CA ARG A 168 7.18 10.05 1.57
C ARG A 168 6.16 10.85 2.38
N GLU A 169 4.93 10.84 1.92
CA GLU A 169 3.77 11.39 2.64
C GLU A 169 3.55 10.71 4.00
N ASN A 170 2.93 11.40 4.93
CA ASN A 170 2.72 10.95 6.31
C ASN A 170 1.77 9.73 6.44
N ASN A 171 0.90 9.49 5.44
CA ASN A 171 0.05 8.30 5.33
C ASN A 171 0.81 7.07 4.80
N SER A 172 2.05 7.23 4.34
CA SER A 172 2.92 6.13 3.91
C SER A 172 3.36 5.27 5.09
N GLY A 173 3.23 3.95 4.97
CA GLY A 173 3.82 3.01 5.93
C GLY A 173 5.34 3.07 5.94
N THR A 174 5.96 3.36 4.79
CA THR A 174 7.41 3.52 4.65
C THR A 174 7.91 4.80 5.35
N TYR A 175 7.15 5.91 5.27
CA TYR A 175 7.42 7.11 6.06
C TYR A 175 7.41 6.79 7.57
N ALA A 176 6.33 6.13 8.04
CA ALA A 176 6.20 5.81 9.45
C ALA A 176 7.31 4.88 9.94
N TYR A 177 7.65 3.84 9.16
CA TYR A 177 8.74 2.92 9.46
C TYR A 177 10.10 3.64 9.52
N PHE A 178 10.40 4.49 8.53
CA PHE A 178 11.64 5.28 8.51
C PHE A 178 11.73 6.24 9.71
N LYS A 179 10.63 6.95 10.00
CA LYS A 179 10.56 7.86 11.14
C LYS A 179 10.84 7.16 12.46
N GLU A 180 10.28 5.97 12.65
CA GLU A 180 10.47 5.16 13.87
C GLU A 180 11.90 4.61 13.99
N HIS A 181 12.39 3.95 12.93
CA HIS A 181 13.63 3.17 13.01
C HIS A 181 14.91 3.98 12.73
N VAL A 182 14.80 5.08 11.98
CA VAL A 182 15.93 5.94 11.65
C VAL A 182 15.92 7.23 12.49
N LEU A 183 14.77 7.90 12.59
CA LEU A 183 14.67 9.22 13.24
C LEU A 183 14.25 9.14 14.72
N SER A 184 14.04 7.93 15.28
CA SER A 184 13.56 7.76 16.66
C SER A 184 12.29 8.60 16.94
N ASN A 185 11.37 8.65 15.98
CA ASN A 185 10.13 9.42 15.96
C ASN A 185 10.28 10.94 15.91
N LYS A 186 11.48 11.49 15.74
CA LYS A 186 11.68 12.92 15.49
C LYS A 186 11.13 13.32 14.11
N ASP A 187 10.83 14.59 13.91
CA ASP A 187 10.32 15.10 12.65
C ASP A 187 11.42 15.22 11.59
N PHE A 188 11.06 15.03 10.35
CA PHE A 188 11.94 15.24 9.20
C PHE A 188 12.31 16.72 9.09
N ALA A 189 13.49 17.01 8.58
CA ALA A 189 13.90 18.36 8.20
C ALA A 189 12.88 19.00 7.26
N ALA A 190 12.58 20.28 7.46
CA ALA A 190 11.64 21.04 6.64
C ALA A 190 12.01 21.07 5.14
N ALA A 191 13.30 20.89 4.84
CA ALA A 191 13.81 20.79 3.46
C ALA A 191 13.47 19.46 2.77
N THR A 192 12.91 18.48 3.48
CA THR A 192 12.53 17.18 2.89
C THR A 192 11.35 17.34 1.94
N GLN A 193 11.57 17.10 0.66
CA GLN A 193 10.53 17.14 -0.37
C GLN A 193 9.67 15.89 -0.29
N THR A 194 8.39 16.06 0.01
CA THR A 194 7.44 14.96 0.21
C THR A 194 6.78 14.57 -1.12
N LEU A 195 6.88 13.29 -1.49
CA LEU A 195 6.37 12.77 -2.75
C LEU A 195 5.34 11.65 -2.53
N ALA A 196 4.32 11.63 -3.38
CA ALA A 196 3.29 10.61 -3.39
C ALA A 196 3.79 9.32 -4.08
N GLY A 197 3.75 8.21 -3.34
CA GLY A 197 4.15 6.89 -3.86
C GLY A 197 5.66 6.63 -3.87
N THR A 198 6.05 5.36 -3.87
CA THR A 198 7.47 4.94 -3.84
C THR A 198 8.16 5.23 -5.16
N SER A 199 7.48 5.01 -6.30
CA SER A 199 8.02 5.28 -7.63
C SER A 199 8.38 6.76 -7.85
N ALA A 200 7.61 7.68 -7.27
CA ALA A 200 7.91 9.11 -7.38
C ALA A 200 9.25 9.46 -6.68
N VAL A 201 9.51 8.87 -5.49
CA VAL A 201 10.78 9.05 -4.80
C VAL A 201 11.94 8.47 -5.61
N ALA A 202 11.81 7.25 -6.12
CA ALA A 202 12.85 6.61 -6.93
C ALA A 202 13.16 7.44 -8.20
N ASN A 203 12.11 7.92 -8.91
CA ASN A 203 12.28 8.76 -10.10
C ASN A 203 12.93 10.11 -9.79
N ALA A 204 12.58 10.75 -8.66
CA ALA A 204 13.20 12.00 -8.26
C ALA A 204 14.70 11.82 -7.96
N VAL A 205 15.07 10.75 -7.23
CA VAL A 205 16.48 10.41 -6.97
C VAL A 205 17.23 10.03 -8.25
N LYS A 206 16.57 9.33 -9.18
CA LYS A 206 17.15 9.02 -10.50
C LYS A 206 17.48 10.30 -11.28
N GLY A 207 16.64 11.31 -11.20
CA GLY A 207 16.80 12.58 -11.94
C GLY A 207 17.75 13.58 -11.30
N ASP A 208 18.22 13.36 -10.06
CA ASP A 208 19.06 14.31 -9.33
C ASP A 208 20.32 13.62 -8.76
N ALA A 209 21.48 14.04 -9.25
CA ALA A 209 22.78 13.44 -8.89
C ALA A 209 23.14 13.58 -7.39
N PHE A 210 22.52 14.54 -6.71
CA PHE A 210 22.82 14.87 -5.30
C PHE A 210 21.70 14.48 -4.34
N ALA A 211 20.71 13.78 -4.86
CA ALA A 211 19.55 13.36 -4.09
C ALA A 211 19.79 12.11 -3.23
N ILE A 212 19.06 12.07 -2.12
CA ILE A 212 18.85 10.88 -1.31
C ILE A 212 17.35 10.66 -1.11
N GLY A 213 16.93 9.41 -1.14
CA GLY A 213 15.54 8.98 -0.89
C GLY A 213 15.51 7.63 -0.22
N TYR A 214 14.31 7.13 0.05
CA TYR A 214 14.12 5.78 0.62
C TYR A 214 12.81 5.15 0.14
N GLY A 215 12.81 3.82 0.07
CA GLY A 215 11.65 3.06 -0.36
C GLY A 215 11.87 1.56 -0.37
N GLY A 216 10.93 0.78 -0.89
CA GLY A 216 11.06 -0.67 -1.02
C GLY A 216 12.12 -1.06 -2.04
N ILE A 217 12.82 -2.18 -1.78
CA ILE A 217 13.92 -2.70 -2.60
C ILE A 217 13.54 -2.91 -4.08
N ALA A 218 12.28 -3.18 -4.37
CA ALA A 218 11.79 -3.43 -5.73
C ALA A 218 11.81 -2.19 -6.66
N TYR A 219 12.13 -1.00 -6.14
CA TYR A 219 12.11 0.25 -6.91
C TYR A 219 13.51 0.77 -7.27
N LEU A 220 14.47 -0.12 -7.51
CA LEU A 220 15.87 0.26 -7.79
C LEU A 220 16.17 0.62 -9.25
N GLU A 221 15.17 0.66 -10.13
CA GLU A 221 15.41 0.98 -11.54
C GLU A 221 15.95 2.39 -11.72
N GLY A 222 17.23 2.47 -12.11
CA GLY A 222 17.94 3.74 -12.37
C GLY A 222 18.42 4.48 -11.12
N VAL A 223 18.28 3.89 -9.93
CA VAL A 223 18.88 4.35 -8.67
C VAL A 223 19.74 3.24 -8.07
N ARG A 224 20.56 3.58 -7.09
CA ARG A 224 21.38 2.63 -6.36
C ARG A 224 21.02 2.60 -4.89
N ALA A 225 20.90 1.39 -4.32
CA ALA A 225 20.78 1.22 -2.87
C ALA A 225 22.14 1.37 -2.20
N LEU A 226 22.19 2.10 -1.10
CA LEU A 226 23.34 2.13 -0.21
C LEU A 226 23.39 0.90 0.69
N GLY A 227 24.59 0.43 1.00
CA GLY A 227 24.80 -0.44 2.14
C GLY A 227 24.53 0.31 3.44
N VAL A 228 23.89 -0.35 4.41
CA VAL A 228 23.52 0.27 5.69
C VAL A 228 24.34 -0.33 6.82
N LYS A 229 24.88 0.54 7.69
CA LYS A 229 25.55 0.17 8.93
C LYS A 229 24.65 0.52 10.11
N LYS A 230 24.64 -0.30 11.17
CA LYS A 230 23.91 0.04 12.41
C LYS A 230 24.48 1.29 13.08
N ASP A 231 25.80 1.41 13.06
CA ASP A 231 26.57 2.54 13.60
C ASP A 231 27.87 2.72 12.81
N ALA A 232 28.74 3.66 13.23
CA ALA A 232 30.00 3.96 12.54
C ALA A 232 30.99 2.77 12.48
N THR A 233 30.93 1.87 13.45
CA THR A 233 31.88 0.73 13.61
C THR A 233 31.34 -0.58 13.06
N SER A 234 30.03 -0.68 12.88
CA SER A 234 29.36 -1.88 12.37
C SER A 234 29.72 -2.16 10.90
N PRO A 235 29.74 -3.42 10.47
CA PRO A 235 29.96 -3.75 9.07
C PRO A 235 28.84 -3.18 8.18
N THR A 236 29.21 -2.87 6.94
CA THR A 236 28.24 -2.51 5.90
C THR A 236 27.44 -3.73 5.48
N VAL A 237 26.12 -3.65 5.55
CA VAL A 237 25.20 -4.70 5.10
C VAL A 237 24.44 -4.21 3.87
N MET A 238 24.59 -4.91 2.75
CA MET A 238 23.81 -4.62 1.54
C MET A 238 22.43 -5.26 1.64
N PRO A 239 21.37 -4.58 1.14
CA PRO A 239 20.05 -5.21 1.06
C PRO A 239 20.09 -6.41 0.08
N SER A 240 19.74 -7.58 0.56
CA SER A 240 19.68 -8.82 -0.22
C SER A 240 18.67 -9.78 0.38
N LEU A 241 18.30 -10.84 -0.35
CA LEU A 241 17.46 -11.91 0.18
C LEU A 241 18.05 -12.49 1.47
N ALA A 242 19.33 -12.84 1.47
CA ALA A 242 20.00 -13.44 2.62
C ALA A 242 19.94 -12.51 3.84
N THR A 243 20.33 -11.23 3.67
CA THR A 243 20.38 -10.27 4.78
C THR A 243 19.01 -9.79 5.25
N ALA A 244 17.97 -9.90 4.42
CA ALA A 244 16.58 -9.67 4.82
C ALA A 244 16.02 -10.87 5.60
N GLN A 245 16.34 -12.09 5.20
CA GLN A 245 15.84 -13.30 5.85
C GLN A 245 16.53 -13.60 7.19
N ASP A 246 17.84 -13.38 7.30
CA ASP A 246 18.60 -13.57 8.55
C ASP A 246 18.50 -12.39 9.52
N GLY A 247 17.86 -11.28 9.09
CA GLY A 247 17.65 -10.08 9.90
C GLY A 247 18.91 -9.22 10.10
N SER A 248 19.99 -9.48 9.35
CA SER A 248 21.23 -8.69 9.46
C SER A 248 21.11 -7.32 8.79
N TYR A 249 20.23 -7.16 7.78
CA TYR A 249 20.00 -5.84 7.18
C TYR A 249 19.21 -4.95 8.14
N PRO A 250 19.75 -3.79 8.56
CA PRO A 250 19.16 -3.00 9.65
C PRO A 250 17.77 -2.44 9.38
N LEU A 251 17.39 -2.29 8.11
CA LEU A 251 16.08 -1.76 7.67
C LEU A 251 15.23 -2.83 6.96
N GLY A 252 15.44 -4.12 7.33
CA GLY A 252 14.60 -5.22 6.90
C GLY A 252 13.23 -5.19 7.57
N ARG A 253 12.17 -5.51 6.82
CA ARG A 253 10.79 -5.51 7.35
C ARG A 253 9.90 -6.51 6.63
N TYR A 254 8.82 -6.91 7.30
CA TYR A 254 7.73 -7.64 6.67
C TYR A 254 6.75 -6.71 5.94
N LEU A 255 6.15 -7.24 4.88
CA LEU A 255 4.97 -6.70 4.22
C LEU A 255 3.75 -7.51 4.64
N PHE A 256 2.61 -6.85 4.80
CA PHE A 256 1.43 -7.45 5.42
C PHE A 256 0.19 -7.33 4.54
N PHE A 257 -0.65 -8.36 4.55
CA PHE A 257 -2.08 -8.24 4.33
C PHE A 257 -2.77 -8.15 5.68
N VAL A 258 -3.71 -7.22 5.80
CA VAL A 258 -4.49 -7.01 7.01
C VAL A 258 -5.96 -7.10 6.68
N THR A 259 -6.70 -7.88 7.47
CA THR A 259 -8.15 -8.07 7.35
C THR A 259 -8.84 -7.78 8.68
N ALA A 260 -10.13 -7.41 8.62
CA ALA A 260 -10.97 -7.27 9.80
C ALA A 260 -11.59 -8.65 10.14
N GLY A 261 -10.99 -9.36 11.07
CA GLY A 261 -11.27 -10.76 11.33
C GLY A 261 -10.56 -11.72 10.39
N GLN A 262 -10.79 -13.02 10.55
CA GLN A 262 -10.24 -14.04 9.66
C GLN A 262 -10.76 -13.83 8.22
N PRO A 263 -9.88 -13.85 7.20
CA PRO A 263 -10.30 -13.65 5.83
C PRO A 263 -11.28 -14.74 5.39
N GLN A 264 -12.27 -14.37 4.59
CA GLN A 264 -13.32 -15.26 4.11
C GLN A 264 -13.41 -15.20 2.57
N GLY A 265 -14.06 -16.22 1.97
CA GLY A 265 -14.35 -16.23 0.54
C GLY A 265 -13.12 -16.00 -0.33
N LEU A 266 -13.22 -15.07 -1.31
CA LEU A 266 -12.14 -14.74 -2.23
C LEU A 266 -10.92 -14.14 -1.54
N ALA A 267 -11.11 -13.32 -0.49
CA ALA A 267 -9.99 -12.74 0.26
C ALA A 267 -9.14 -13.83 0.92
N LYS A 268 -9.77 -14.86 1.50
CA LYS A 268 -9.10 -16.03 2.04
C LYS A 268 -8.35 -16.80 0.95
N ALA A 269 -9.04 -17.16 -0.12
CA ALA A 269 -8.45 -17.94 -1.21
C ALA A 269 -7.25 -17.22 -1.86
N PHE A 270 -7.35 -15.90 -2.07
CA PHE A 270 -6.27 -15.09 -2.59
C PHE A 270 -5.08 -15.03 -1.63
N GLN A 271 -5.33 -14.81 -0.33
CA GLN A 271 -4.27 -14.77 0.68
C GLN A 271 -3.56 -16.14 0.80
N GLU A 272 -4.29 -17.23 0.81
CA GLU A 272 -3.73 -18.60 0.83
C GLU A 272 -2.87 -18.86 -0.41
N TRP A 273 -3.34 -18.43 -1.58
CA TRP A 273 -2.55 -18.54 -2.81
C TRP A 273 -1.28 -17.68 -2.77
N VAL A 274 -1.35 -16.46 -2.26
CA VAL A 274 -0.17 -15.59 -2.07
C VAL A 274 0.88 -16.27 -1.19
N LEU A 275 0.47 -16.97 -0.15
CA LEU A 275 1.36 -17.71 0.76
C LEU A 275 1.84 -19.05 0.21
N SER A 276 1.22 -19.56 -0.85
CA SER A 276 1.60 -20.82 -1.49
C SER A 276 2.90 -20.69 -2.32
N PRO A 277 3.57 -21.80 -2.67
CA PRO A 277 4.77 -21.75 -3.51
C PRO A 277 4.62 -20.93 -4.81
N PRO A 278 3.52 -21.04 -5.60
CA PRO A 278 3.30 -20.18 -6.75
C PRO A 278 3.23 -18.68 -6.41
N GLY A 279 2.51 -18.32 -5.35
CA GLY A 279 2.40 -16.92 -4.92
C GLY A 279 3.73 -16.36 -4.40
N GLN A 280 4.51 -17.17 -3.70
CA GLN A 280 5.83 -16.77 -3.21
C GLN A 280 6.86 -16.65 -4.36
N ALA A 281 6.75 -17.46 -5.41
CA ALA A 281 7.61 -17.36 -6.60
C ALA A 281 7.39 -16.02 -7.37
N VAL A 282 6.17 -15.46 -7.34
CA VAL A 282 5.89 -14.15 -7.94
C VAL A 282 6.70 -13.04 -7.29
N ILE A 283 7.01 -13.16 -5.99
CA ILE A 283 7.70 -12.11 -5.22
C ILE A 283 9.08 -11.84 -5.81
N GLU A 284 9.85 -12.87 -6.10
CA GLU A 284 11.20 -12.75 -6.66
C GLU A 284 11.20 -12.00 -8.00
N SER A 285 10.20 -12.25 -8.84
CA SER A 285 10.05 -11.57 -10.14
C SER A 285 9.76 -10.07 -10.02
N THR A 286 9.33 -9.60 -8.84
CA THR A 286 9.04 -8.19 -8.56
C THR A 286 10.18 -7.47 -7.82
N GLY A 287 11.27 -8.18 -7.46
CA GLY A 287 12.41 -7.63 -6.74
C GLY A 287 12.24 -7.58 -5.22
N TYR A 288 11.13 -8.11 -4.68
CA TYR A 288 10.96 -8.35 -3.24
C TYR A 288 11.49 -9.72 -2.85
N TYR A 289 11.42 -10.03 -1.57
CA TYR A 289 11.97 -11.26 -1.01
C TYR A 289 10.84 -12.16 -0.47
N PRO A 290 10.83 -13.45 -0.84
CA PRO A 290 9.88 -14.40 -0.29
C PRO A 290 10.11 -14.62 1.21
N LEU A 291 9.05 -15.08 1.88
CA LEU A 291 9.14 -15.47 3.28
C LEU A 291 10.14 -16.62 3.44
N PRO A 292 10.84 -16.72 4.60
CA PRO A 292 11.67 -17.88 4.90
C PRO A 292 10.83 -19.18 4.80
N LYS A 293 11.40 -20.21 4.22
CA LYS A 293 10.76 -21.54 4.23
C LYS A 293 10.73 -22.04 5.67
N THR A 294 9.53 -22.27 6.18
CA THR A 294 9.31 -22.93 7.50
C THR A 294 9.58 -24.42 7.41
#